data_8026effb8532f3061a97f1bab04e678d
#
_entry.id   8026effb8532f3061a97f1bab04e678d
#
_cell.length_a   1.000
_cell.length_b   1.000
_cell.length_c   1.000
_cell.angle_alpha   90.00
_cell.angle_beta   90.00
_cell.angle_gamma   90.00
#
_symmetry.space_group_name_H-M   'P 1'
#
loop_
_entity.id
_entity.type
_entity.pdbx_description
1 polymer ?
#
loop_
_entity_poly.entity_id
_entity_poly.type
_entity_poly.pdbx_seq_one_letter_code
_entity_poly.pdbx_strand_id
1 'polypeptide(L)'
;DDGRAQLDMVSTGGEDTTLLKNILQEVDIQEWGKPTCVFVPPYRPAAALNYIHVGTDKGTYRLSTSTLLPIEGAHLKWSFYDVSAAGECVMTEAVQIMGYYRAALVDGNLYYTELGGQQTCFFGSPSNHYKGDYDLFPVGDKIGYSVKERGYATVLYNKRDGRFVYQQSGYGTPIGYCADMPDRVGDPFFWKPGYEYVTTLNCHKGSG
;
A
#
# COMPACT_ATOMS: atom_id res chain seq x y z
N ASP A 1 -12.37 14.52 -20.65
CA ASP A 1 -11.43 13.67 -19.88
C ASP A 1 -10.08 13.70 -20.58
N ASP A 2 -9.12 14.43 -20.03
CA ASP A 2 -7.78 14.64 -20.60
C ASP A 2 -6.78 13.55 -20.14
N GLY A 3 -7.28 12.53 -19.43
CA GLY A 3 -6.48 11.41 -18.94
C GLY A 3 -5.56 11.76 -17.75
N ARG A 4 -5.73 12.92 -17.13
CA ARG A 4 -4.96 13.34 -15.97
C ARG A 4 -5.64 12.94 -14.67
N ALA A 5 -4.85 12.64 -13.65
CA ALA A 5 -5.37 12.42 -12.31
C ALA A 5 -6.00 13.69 -11.76
N GLN A 6 -7.19 13.57 -11.20
CA GLN A 6 -7.86 14.60 -10.42
C GLN A 6 -8.12 14.07 -9.02
N LEU A 7 -7.92 14.89 -8.02
CA LEU A 7 -8.23 14.57 -6.64
C LEU A 7 -9.15 15.63 -6.05
N ASP A 8 -10.33 15.21 -5.63
CA ASP A 8 -11.27 16.04 -4.89
C ASP A 8 -11.25 15.64 -3.41
N MET A 9 -11.44 16.61 -2.54
CA MET A 9 -11.49 16.37 -1.10
C MET A 9 -12.77 16.95 -0.51
N VAL A 10 -13.42 16.17 0.36
CA VAL A 10 -14.59 16.59 1.13
C VAL A 10 -14.19 16.76 2.60
N SER A 11 -14.36 17.95 3.12
CA SER A 11 -14.21 18.22 4.55
C SER A 11 -15.57 18.13 5.24
N THR A 12 -15.65 17.28 6.27
CA THR A 12 -16.89 17.05 7.05
C THR A 12 -16.74 17.45 8.51
N GLY A 13 -15.66 18.15 8.87
CA GLY A 13 -15.32 18.47 10.26
C GLY A 13 -15.93 19.74 10.84
N GLY A 14 -16.81 20.43 10.12
CA GLY A 14 -17.47 21.65 10.56
C GLY A 14 -19.02 21.55 10.47
N GLU A 15 -19.67 22.66 10.72
CA GLU A 15 -21.13 22.78 10.51
C GLU A 15 -21.51 22.65 9.03
N ASP A 16 -20.58 23.03 8.14
CA ASP A 16 -20.75 22.95 6.69
C ASP A 16 -19.80 21.93 6.06
N THR A 17 -20.32 21.17 5.09
CA THR A 17 -19.52 20.29 4.25
C THR A 17 -18.87 21.10 3.14
N THR A 18 -17.53 21.13 3.10
CA THR A 18 -16.78 21.85 2.08
C THR A 18 -16.20 20.84 1.06
N LEU A 19 -16.46 21.08 -0.22
CA LEU A 19 -15.86 20.34 -1.33
C LEU A 19 -14.73 21.15 -1.94
N LEU A 20 -13.51 20.64 -1.86
CA LEU A 20 -12.34 21.16 -2.58
C LEU A 20 -12.16 20.34 -3.84
N LYS A 21 -12.32 20.95 -5.01
CA LYS A 21 -12.19 20.28 -6.30
C LYS A 21 -10.77 20.42 -6.83
N ASN A 22 -10.30 19.34 -7.44
CA ASN A 22 -9.05 19.29 -8.20
C ASN A 22 -7.85 19.88 -7.44
N ILE A 23 -7.63 19.42 -6.22
CA ILE A 23 -6.53 19.91 -5.36
C ILE A 23 -5.14 19.71 -5.98
N LEU A 24 -5.03 18.84 -7.00
CA LEU A 24 -3.78 18.62 -7.73
C LEU A 24 -3.47 19.73 -8.75
N GLN A 25 -4.42 20.60 -9.07
CA GLN A 25 -4.23 21.65 -10.07
C GLN A 25 -3.16 22.68 -9.65
N GLU A 26 -3.02 22.92 -8.35
CA GLU A 26 -2.03 23.86 -7.79
C GLU A 26 -0.69 23.19 -7.48
N VAL A 27 -0.59 21.90 -7.73
CA VAL A 27 0.63 21.12 -7.45
C VAL A 27 1.52 21.14 -8.69
N ASP A 28 2.73 21.69 -8.57
CA ASP A 28 3.72 21.77 -9.64
C ASP A 28 4.37 20.39 -9.90
N ILE A 29 3.55 19.46 -10.39
CA ILE A 29 3.98 18.19 -10.95
C ILE A 29 3.57 18.19 -12.42
N GLN A 30 4.54 18.24 -13.29
CA GLN A 30 4.32 18.49 -14.71
C GLN A 30 3.50 17.41 -15.42
N GLU A 31 3.55 16.16 -14.93
CA GLU A 31 2.85 15.04 -15.54
C GLU A 31 2.12 14.18 -14.51
N TRP A 32 0.89 14.53 -14.23
CA TRP A 32 -0.04 13.62 -13.59
C TRP A 32 -0.56 12.61 -14.61
N GLY A 33 -0.21 11.34 -14.44
CA GLY A 33 -0.75 10.24 -15.23
C GLY A 33 -2.15 9.81 -14.79
N LYS A 34 -2.55 8.62 -15.17
CA LYS A 34 -3.81 8.01 -14.71
C LYS A 34 -3.73 7.64 -13.23
N PRO A 35 -4.80 7.90 -12.43
CA PRO A 35 -4.77 7.59 -11.01
C PRO A 35 -4.69 6.07 -10.78
N THR A 36 -3.89 5.64 -9.82
CA THR A 36 -3.76 4.25 -9.37
C THR A 36 -4.26 4.06 -7.95
N CYS A 37 -3.89 4.93 -7.03
CA CYS A 37 -4.37 4.87 -5.66
C CYS A 37 -4.29 6.23 -4.94
N VAL A 38 -5.07 6.34 -3.88
CA VAL A 38 -4.90 7.36 -2.83
C VAL A 38 -4.79 6.64 -1.51
N PHE A 39 -3.75 6.95 -0.74
CA PHE A 39 -3.58 6.40 0.59
C PHE A 39 -3.34 7.50 1.62
N VAL A 40 -4.19 7.55 2.61
CA VAL A 40 -4.05 8.44 3.76
C VAL A 40 -3.78 7.58 4.98
N PRO A 41 -2.56 7.58 5.54
CA PRO A 41 -2.28 6.83 6.75
C PRO A 41 -3.12 7.38 7.91
N PRO A 42 -3.57 6.53 8.85
CA PRO A 42 -4.25 6.98 10.03
C PRO A 42 -3.41 8.02 10.79
N TYR A 43 -4.04 9.10 11.19
CA TYR A 43 -3.38 10.18 11.91
C TYR A 43 -2.69 9.68 13.20
N ARG A 44 -1.44 10.09 13.39
CA ARG A 44 -0.69 9.89 14.64
C ARG A 44 0.00 11.18 15.06
N PRO A 45 -0.30 11.71 16.26
CA PRO A 45 0.25 12.98 16.73
C PRO A 45 1.78 13.04 16.76
N ALA A 46 2.43 11.91 17.03
CA ALA A 46 3.89 11.82 17.16
C ALA A 46 4.62 11.54 15.83
N ALA A 47 3.91 11.29 14.75
CA ALA A 47 4.53 10.97 13.48
C ALA A 47 4.54 12.19 12.58
N ALA A 48 5.73 12.73 12.31
CA ALA A 48 5.97 13.74 11.27
C ALA A 48 5.62 13.25 9.85
N LEU A 49 4.81 12.19 9.72
CA LEU A 49 4.63 11.39 8.52
C LEU A 49 3.17 11.34 8.05
N ASN A 50 2.40 12.35 8.37
CA ASN A 50 1.02 12.46 7.90
C ASN A 50 1.03 13.01 6.46
N TYR A 51 1.28 12.12 5.50
CA TYR A 51 1.24 12.46 4.09
C TYR A 51 0.07 11.78 3.42
N ILE A 52 -0.53 12.47 2.46
CA ILE A 52 -1.40 11.85 1.48
C ILE A 52 -0.51 11.30 0.37
N HIS A 53 -0.61 10.01 0.08
CA HIS A 53 0.04 9.41 -1.08
C HIS A 53 -0.93 9.43 -2.24
N VAL A 54 -0.52 10.04 -3.34
CA VAL A 54 -1.28 10.07 -4.59
C VAL A 54 -0.48 9.30 -5.63
N GLY A 55 -0.97 8.12 -5.96
CA GLY A 55 -0.37 7.23 -6.96
C GLY A 55 -0.99 7.46 -8.34
N THR A 56 -0.14 7.46 -9.33
CA THR A 56 -0.50 7.49 -10.75
C THR A 56 0.38 6.50 -11.53
N ASP A 57 0.07 6.25 -12.80
CA ASP A 57 0.91 5.43 -13.69
C ASP A 57 2.24 6.09 -14.08
N LYS A 58 2.50 7.32 -13.58
CA LYS A 58 3.75 8.07 -13.75
C LYS A 58 4.56 8.19 -12.46
N GLY A 59 4.11 7.54 -11.39
CA GLY A 59 4.74 7.56 -10.09
C GLY A 59 3.81 7.95 -8.97
N THR A 60 4.32 7.95 -7.76
CA THR A 60 3.56 8.28 -6.55
C THR A 60 4.21 9.45 -5.84
N TYR A 61 3.37 10.37 -5.39
CA TYR A 61 3.79 11.59 -4.72
C TYR A 61 3.19 11.71 -3.34
N ARG A 62 3.92 12.37 -2.44
CA ARG A 62 3.50 12.63 -1.07
C ARG A 62 3.11 14.10 -0.92
N LEU A 63 1.88 14.33 -0.51
CA LEU A 63 1.37 15.65 -0.21
C LEU A 63 1.23 15.82 1.30
N SER A 64 1.46 17.05 1.77
CA SER A 64 1.18 17.41 3.16
C SER A 64 -0.31 17.33 3.45
N THR A 65 -0.71 16.72 4.56
CA THR A 65 -2.11 16.68 4.99
C THR A 65 -2.65 18.04 5.41
N SER A 66 -1.78 18.99 5.73
CA SER A 66 -2.18 20.34 6.19
C SER A 66 -2.27 21.37 5.07
N THR A 67 -1.40 21.27 4.06
CA THR A 67 -1.34 22.26 2.97
C THR A 67 -1.79 21.69 1.64
N LEU A 68 -1.89 20.36 1.52
CA LEU A 68 -2.16 19.62 0.28
C LEU A 68 -1.11 19.86 -0.83
N LEU A 69 0.01 20.48 -0.49
CA LEU A 69 1.12 20.71 -1.39
C LEU A 69 2.17 19.60 -1.28
N PRO A 70 2.99 19.38 -2.32
CA PRO A 70 4.09 18.45 -2.25
C PRO A 70 5.06 18.82 -1.12
N ILE A 71 5.51 17.80 -0.40
CA ILE A 71 6.59 17.97 0.57
C ILE A 71 7.96 17.96 -0.13
N GLU A 72 9.00 18.39 0.55
CA GLU A 72 10.36 18.18 0.08
C GLU A 72 10.61 16.68 -0.19
N GLY A 73 11.20 16.35 -1.34
CA GLY A 73 11.34 14.96 -1.76
C GLY A 73 10.00 14.25 -1.91
N ALA A 74 9.00 14.92 -2.48
CA ALA A 74 7.63 14.40 -2.59
C ALA A 74 7.52 13.07 -3.32
N HIS A 75 8.37 12.82 -4.33
CA HIS A 75 8.33 11.57 -5.09
C HIS A 75 8.66 10.37 -4.20
N LEU A 76 7.88 9.30 -4.30
CA LEU A 76 7.96 8.11 -3.44
C LEU A 76 9.34 7.44 -3.45
N LYS A 77 10.12 7.58 -4.52
CA LYS A 77 11.50 7.05 -4.60
C LYS A 77 12.36 7.44 -3.39
N TRP A 78 12.15 8.62 -2.83
CA TRP A 78 12.86 9.08 -1.64
C TRP A 78 12.42 8.39 -0.35
N SER A 79 11.45 7.49 -0.44
CA SER A 79 11.05 6.60 0.67
C SER A 79 11.69 5.22 0.59
N PHE A 80 12.64 4.99 -0.30
CA PHE A 80 13.37 3.73 -0.38
C PHE A 80 14.78 3.89 0.22
N TYR A 81 15.28 2.83 0.88
CA TYR A 81 16.67 2.81 1.34
C TYR A 81 17.66 2.90 0.18
N ASP A 82 17.37 2.19 -0.88
CA ASP A 82 18.12 2.26 -2.13
C ASP A 82 17.28 2.95 -3.21
N VAL A 83 17.55 4.24 -3.36
CA VAL A 83 16.86 5.06 -4.37
C VAL A 83 17.16 4.60 -5.80
N SER A 84 18.32 3.98 -6.02
CA SER A 84 18.70 3.50 -7.35
C SER A 84 17.95 2.23 -7.77
N ALA A 85 17.46 1.46 -6.79
CA ALA A 85 16.63 0.29 -7.02
C ALA A 85 15.14 0.63 -7.17
N ALA A 86 14.76 1.88 -6.88
CA ALA A 86 13.40 2.34 -7.06
C ALA A 86 13.10 2.56 -8.55
N GLY A 87 12.09 1.87 -9.07
CA GLY A 87 11.60 2.05 -10.44
C GLY A 87 10.81 3.35 -10.62
N GLU A 88 9.69 3.29 -11.33
CA GLU A 88 8.76 4.42 -11.51
C GLU A 88 8.04 4.79 -10.21
N CYS A 89 8.07 3.91 -9.20
CA CYS A 89 7.38 4.07 -7.92
C CYS A 89 5.87 4.22 -8.08
N VAL A 90 5.27 3.45 -8.95
CA VAL A 90 3.82 3.37 -9.14
C VAL A 90 3.21 2.56 -8.01
N MET A 91 2.59 3.24 -7.06
CA MET A 91 1.85 2.58 -5.98
C MET A 91 0.43 2.26 -6.47
N THR A 92 0.03 1.01 -6.33
CA THR A 92 -1.33 0.55 -6.68
C THR A 92 -2.20 0.31 -5.46
N GLU A 93 -1.59 0.03 -4.32
CA GLU A 93 -2.27 -0.22 -3.05
C GLU A 93 -1.35 0.09 -1.88
N ALA A 94 -1.92 0.57 -0.79
CA ALA A 94 -1.24 0.62 0.50
C ALA A 94 -2.23 0.39 1.63
N VAL A 95 -1.80 -0.34 2.65
CA VAL A 95 -2.61 -0.66 3.83
C VAL A 95 -1.81 -0.44 5.10
N GLN A 96 -2.47 0.10 6.12
CA GLN A 96 -1.92 0.19 7.47
C GLN A 96 -2.32 -1.07 8.24
N ILE A 97 -1.36 -1.94 8.52
CA ILE A 97 -1.67 -3.26 9.09
C ILE A 97 -1.79 -3.20 10.62
N MET A 98 -0.84 -2.65 11.28
CA MET A 98 -0.89 -2.33 12.70
C MET A 98 -0.35 -0.93 12.88
N GLY A 99 -0.54 -0.41 14.05
CA GLY A 99 -0.12 0.95 14.35
C GLY A 99 1.25 1.38 13.82
N TYR A 100 2.15 0.46 13.50
CA TYR A 100 3.53 0.75 13.14
C TYR A 100 3.95 0.22 11.76
N TYR A 101 3.16 -0.66 11.14
CA TYR A 101 3.54 -1.29 9.87
C TYR A 101 2.59 -0.91 8.76
N ARG A 102 3.16 -0.57 7.63
CA ARG A 102 2.47 -0.34 6.38
C ARG A 102 2.97 -1.35 5.35
N ALA A 103 2.05 -1.96 4.63
CA ALA A 103 2.33 -2.71 3.42
C ALA A 103 1.92 -1.88 2.21
N ALA A 104 2.70 -1.91 1.15
CA ALA A 104 2.38 -1.24 -0.10
C ALA A 104 2.78 -2.10 -1.29
N LEU A 105 1.99 -2.03 -2.34
CA LEU A 105 2.33 -2.54 -3.67
C LEU A 105 2.87 -1.39 -4.49
N VAL A 106 4.14 -1.49 -4.85
CA VAL A 106 4.85 -0.49 -5.66
C VAL A 106 5.54 -1.22 -6.81
N ASP A 107 5.32 -0.78 -8.02
CA ASP A 107 5.87 -1.39 -9.25
C ASP A 107 5.63 -2.91 -9.29
N GLY A 108 4.44 -3.35 -8.86
CA GLY A 108 4.04 -4.76 -8.83
C GLY A 108 4.71 -5.60 -7.74
N ASN A 109 5.44 -5.01 -6.81
CA ASN A 109 6.10 -5.71 -5.70
C ASN A 109 5.55 -5.28 -4.34
N LEU A 110 5.60 -6.19 -3.38
CA LEU A 110 5.22 -5.95 -1.99
C LEU A 110 6.39 -5.39 -1.20
N TYR A 111 6.15 -4.26 -0.56
CA TYR A 111 7.09 -3.64 0.37
C TYR A 111 6.47 -3.40 1.73
N TYR A 112 7.31 -3.40 2.76
CA TYR A 112 6.90 -3.00 4.11
C TYR A 112 7.69 -1.79 4.58
N THR A 113 7.00 -0.91 5.30
CA THR A 113 7.64 0.13 6.09
C THR A 113 7.29 -0.05 7.54
N GLU A 114 8.26 0.09 8.42
CA GLU A 114 8.04 0.26 9.84
C GLU A 114 7.88 1.75 10.15
N LEU A 115 6.81 2.12 10.81
CA LEU A 115 6.63 3.46 11.34
C LEU A 115 7.41 3.59 12.66
N GLY A 116 8.73 3.54 12.57
CA GLY A 116 9.62 3.72 13.71
C GLY A 116 9.50 5.13 14.30
N GLY A 117 9.64 5.22 15.59
CA GLY A 117 9.23 6.34 16.45
C GLY A 117 9.80 7.71 16.18
N GLN A 118 10.59 7.97 15.18
CA GLN A 118 11.15 9.30 15.06
C GLN A 118 11.32 9.93 13.70
N GLN A 119 11.28 9.34 12.57
CA GLN A 119 11.41 10.26 11.41
C GLN A 119 11.38 9.66 10.00
N THR A 120 11.67 8.41 9.78
CA THR A 120 11.76 7.95 8.40
C THR A 120 11.27 6.52 8.25
N CYS A 121 10.19 6.37 7.51
CA CYS A 121 9.76 5.05 7.08
C CYS A 121 10.30 4.80 5.71
N PHE A 122 11.32 3.97 5.62
CA PHE A 122 11.86 3.56 4.33
C PHE A 122 11.35 2.19 3.95
N PHE A 123 11.03 2.04 2.68
CA PHE A 123 10.85 0.74 2.08
C PHE A 123 12.20 0.05 1.94
N GLY A 124 12.27 -1.18 2.43
CA GLY A 124 13.43 -2.05 2.25
C GLY A 124 13.40 -2.78 0.92
N SER A 125 13.89 -4.01 0.92
CA SER A 125 13.79 -4.90 -0.23
C SER A 125 12.35 -5.41 -0.41
N PRO A 126 11.93 -5.73 -1.64
CA PRO A 126 10.63 -6.35 -1.86
C PRO A 126 10.57 -7.75 -1.22
N SER A 127 9.37 -8.13 -0.79
CA SER A 127 9.17 -9.34 0.01
C SER A 127 8.21 -10.37 -0.61
N ASN A 128 7.81 -10.18 -1.86
CA ASN A 128 7.01 -11.13 -2.63
C ASN A 128 7.87 -12.25 -3.24
N HIS A 129 8.53 -13.01 -2.37
CA HIS A 129 9.33 -14.19 -2.70
C HIS A 129 9.13 -15.27 -1.64
N TYR A 130 9.49 -16.51 -1.94
CA TYR A 130 9.45 -17.59 -0.97
C TYR A 130 10.73 -17.64 -0.11
N LYS A 131 10.64 -18.33 1.02
CA LYS A 131 11.79 -18.51 1.91
C LYS A 131 12.93 -19.24 1.20
N GLY A 132 14.10 -18.62 1.16
CA GLY A 132 15.29 -19.19 0.52
C GLY A 132 15.30 -19.08 -1.02
N ASP A 133 14.25 -18.53 -1.60
CA ASP A 133 14.17 -18.16 -3.00
C ASP A 133 14.03 -16.62 -3.05
N TYR A 134 14.92 -15.98 -3.77
CA TYR A 134 14.93 -14.51 -3.89
C TYR A 134 14.28 -14.03 -5.19
N ASP A 135 13.78 -14.96 -6.01
CA ASP A 135 13.06 -14.62 -7.23
C ASP A 135 11.68 -14.06 -6.90
N LEU A 136 11.47 -12.80 -7.23
CA LEU A 136 10.19 -12.14 -7.03
C LEU A 136 9.12 -12.74 -7.95
N PHE A 137 7.95 -13.01 -7.41
CA PHE A 137 6.81 -13.39 -8.22
C PHE A 137 5.84 -12.19 -8.40
N PRO A 138 5.20 -12.06 -9.58
CA PRO A 138 4.22 -11.00 -9.81
C PRO A 138 3.01 -11.21 -8.91
N VAL A 139 2.54 -10.13 -8.27
CA VAL A 139 1.39 -10.17 -7.35
C VAL A 139 0.15 -9.52 -7.97
N GLY A 140 -1.00 -9.83 -7.40
CA GLY A 140 -2.25 -9.11 -7.66
C GLY A 140 -2.15 -7.65 -7.24
N ASP A 141 -3.09 -6.84 -7.66
CA ASP A 141 -3.13 -5.39 -7.44
C ASP A 141 -3.73 -4.98 -6.08
N LYS A 142 -4.06 -5.96 -5.23
CA LYS A 142 -4.67 -5.75 -3.92
C LYS A 142 -3.98 -6.54 -2.82
N ILE A 143 -3.97 -5.94 -1.64
CA ILE A 143 -3.45 -6.53 -0.40
C ILE A 143 -4.63 -6.92 0.49
N GLY A 144 -4.78 -8.22 0.75
CA GLY A 144 -5.59 -8.70 1.86
C GLY A 144 -4.81 -8.61 3.16
N TYR A 145 -5.46 -8.25 4.25
CA TYR A 145 -4.79 -8.27 5.55
C TYR A 145 -5.72 -8.68 6.68
N SER A 146 -5.13 -9.26 7.71
CA SER A 146 -5.81 -9.61 8.95
C SER A 146 -4.96 -9.19 10.13
N VAL A 147 -5.60 -8.62 11.13
CA VAL A 147 -4.96 -8.23 12.40
C VAL A 147 -5.49 -9.14 13.49
N LYS A 148 -4.58 -9.79 14.22
CA LYS A 148 -4.88 -10.57 15.43
C LYS A 148 -4.17 -9.93 16.63
N GLU A 149 -4.59 -10.30 17.85
CA GLU A 149 -4.04 -9.75 19.10
C GLU A 149 -2.51 -9.81 19.22
N ARG A 150 -1.87 -10.79 18.56
CA ARG A 150 -0.42 -11.00 18.61
C ARG A 150 0.25 -11.15 17.25
N GLY A 151 -0.32 -10.57 16.22
CA GLY A 151 0.29 -10.63 14.91
C GLY A 151 -0.64 -10.15 13.82
N TYR A 152 -0.12 -10.11 12.62
CA TYR A 152 -0.89 -9.82 11.43
C TYR A 152 -0.51 -10.75 10.30
N ALA A 153 -1.37 -10.88 9.34
CA ALA A 153 -1.10 -11.56 8.10
C ALA A 153 -1.44 -10.66 6.93
N THR A 154 -0.58 -10.64 5.95
CA THR A 154 -0.82 -10.03 4.65
C THR A 154 -1.05 -11.14 3.65
N VAL A 155 -2.08 -11.04 2.86
CA VAL A 155 -2.46 -12.03 1.85
C VAL A 155 -2.33 -11.42 0.47
N LEU A 156 -1.69 -12.13 -0.43
CA LEU A 156 -1.46 -11.72 -1.82
C LEU A 156 -1.91 -12.83 -2.77
N TYR A 157 -2.28 -12.45 -3.96
CA TYR A 157 -2.41 -13.41 -5.06
C TYR A 157 -1.11 -13.47 -5.85
N ASN A 158 -0.46 -14.63 -5.86
CA ASN A 158 0.71 -14.91 -6.68
C ASN A 158 0.26 -15.26 -8.11
N LYS A 159 0.51 -14.35 -9.05
CA LYS A 159 0.10 -14.51 -10.45
C LYS A 159 0.91 -15.56 -11.19
N ARG A 160 2.15 -15.85 -10.76
CA ARG A 160 3.00 -16.88 -11.36
C ARG A 160 2.43 -18.27 -11.14
N ASP A 161 1.99 -18.55 -9.91
CA ASP A 161 1.56 -19.87 -9.50
C ASP A 161 0.03 -20.01 -9.44
N GLY A 162 -0.71 -18.93 -9.67
CA GLY A 162 -2.16 -18.91 -9.67
C GLY A 162 -2.79 -19.22 -8.32
N ARG A 163 -2.16 -18.81 -7.22
CA ARG A 163 -2.59 -19.11 -5.86
C ARG A 163 -2.42 -17.95 -4.89
N PHE A 164 -3.11 -18.06 -3.77
CA PHE A 164 -2.90 -17.14 -2.67
C PHE A 164 -1.68 -17.54 -1.82
N VAL A 165 -0.93 -16.53 -1.42
CA VAL A 165 0.19 -16.65 -0.50
C VAL A 165 -0.01 -15.67 0.65
N TYR A 166 0.66 -15.92 1.78
CA TYR A 166 0.58 -15.03 2.92
C TYR A 166 1.96 -14.77 3.52
N GLN A 167 2.08 -13.63 4.15
CA GLN A 167 3.16 -13.34 5.09
C GLN A 167 2.55 -13.18 6.46
N GLN A 168 3.05 -13.95 7.41
CA GLN A 168 2.66 -13.84 8.80
C GLN A 168 3.76 -13.15 9.58
N SER A 169 3.38 -12.21 10.42
CA SER A 169 4.28 -11.59 11.38
C SER A 169 3.76 -11.82 12.79
N GLY A 170 4.68 -12.11 13.70
CA GLY A 170 4.43 -12.04 15.12
C GLY A 170 4.56 -10.61 15.66
N TYR A 171 4.75 -10.46 16.94
CA TYR A 171 5.11 -9.18 17.55
C TYR A 171 6.44 -8.70 16.95
N GLY A 172 6.40 -7.65 16.16
CA GLY A 172 7.59 -7.04 15.58
C GLY A 172 7.63 -7.08 14.06
N THR A 173 8.74 -7.47 13.51
CA THR A 173 9.10 -7.33 12.10
C THR A 173 8.34 -8.28 11.17
N PRO A 174 7.97 -7.84 9.95
CA PRO A 174 7.55 -8.74 8.88
C PRO A 174 8.60 -9.83 8.66
N ILE A 175 8.15 -11.05 8.36
CA ILE A 175 9.07 -12.19 8.13
C ILE A 175 9.91 -11.98 6.86
N GLY A 176 9.46 -11.09 5.94
CA GLY A 176 10.19 -10.73 4.73
C GLY A 176 10.09 -11.74 3.58
N TYR A 177 9.26 -12.76 3.69
CA TYR A 177 9.00 -13.75 2.64
C TYR A 177 7.57 -14.30 2.74
N CYS A 178 7.09 -14.88 1.66
CA CYS A 178 5.75 -15.48 1.57
C CYS A 178 5.78 -17.00 1.80
N ALA A 179 4.65 -17.51 2.21
CA ALA A 179 4.33 -18.94 2.22
C ALA A 179 2.99 -19.16 1.51
N ASP A 180 2.79 -20.35 0.96
CA ASP A 180 1.50 -20.74 0.39
C ASP A 180 0.42 -20.73 1.48
N MET A 181 -0.76 -20.21 1.15
CA MET A 181 -1.91 -20.40 2.03
C MET A 181 -2.28 -21.87 2.05
N PRO A 182 -2.45 -22.44 3.25
CA PRO A 182 -2.87 -23.84 3.36
C PRO A 182 -4.29 -23.98 2.81
N ASP A 183 -4.53 -25.08 2.13
CA ASP A 183 -5.88 -25.44 1.70
C ASP A 183 -6.79 -25.57 2.93
N ARG A 184 -7.99 -25.04 2.81
CA ARG A 184 -8.98 -25.20 3.87
C ARG A 184 -9.39 -26.67 3.93
N VAL A 185 -9.26 -27.30 5.10
CA VAL A 185 -9.66 -28.70 5.30
C VAL A 185 -11.12 -28.86 4.92
N GLY A 186 -11.39 -29.75 3.96
CA GLY A 186 -12.74 -30.10 3.52
C GLY A 186 -13.33 -29.23 2.41
N ASP A 187 -12.61 -28.21 1.92
CA ASP A 187 -13.06 -27.41 0.79
C ASP A 187 -11.99 -27.31 -0.30
N PRO A 188 -11.92 -28.30 -1.22
CA PRO A 188 -10.92 -28.33 -2.27
C PRO A 188 -11.09 -27.22 -3.33
N PHE A 189 -12.13 -26.39 -3.21
CA PHE A 189 -12.41 -25.31 -4.16
C PHE A 189 -11.81 -23.97 -3.76
N PHE A 190 -11.42 -23.81 -2.50
CA PHE A 190 -11.08 -22.47 -1.98
C PHE A 190 -9.81 -21.89 -2.58
N TRP A 191 -8.87 -22.70 -3.04
CA TRP A 191 -7.59 -22.24 -3.58
C TRP A 191 -7.22 -22.95 -4.90
N LYS A 192 -8.20 -23.40 -5.69
CA LYS A 192 -7.92 -24.12 -6.93
C LYS A 192 -7.21 -23.29 -7.97
N PRO A 193 -6.15 -23.81 -8.59
CA PRO A 193 -5.61 -23.25 -9.81
C PRO A 193 -6.69 -23.21 -10.91
N GLY A 194 -6.69 -22.17 -11.72
CA GLY A 194 -7.60 -22.04 -12.86
C GLY A 194 -8.75 -21.06 -12.68
N TYR A 195 -8.91 -20.48 -11.49
CA TYR A 195 -9.78 -19.31 -11.32
C TYR A 195 -9.00 -18.02 -11.63
N GLU A 196 -9.67 -17.09 -12.31
CA GLU A 196 -9.12 -15.77 -12.53
C GLU A 196 -9.24 -14.93 -11.26
N TYR A 197 -8.13 -14.34 -10.82
CA TYR A 197 -8.14 -13.38 -9.73
C TYR A 197 -8.78 -12.08 -10.20
N VAL A 198 -9.83 -11.65 -9.53
CA VAL A 198 -10.50 -10.39 -9.83
C VAL A 198 -10.06 -9.29 -8.87
N THR A 199 -10.20 -9.51 -7.55
CA THR A 199 -9.80 -8.53 -6.55
C THR A 199 -9.81 -9.14 -5.14
N THR A 200 -9.21 -8.42 -4.20
CA THR A 200 -9.26 -8.72 -2.76
C THR A 200 -10.04 -7.64 -2.04
N LEU A 201 -10.98 -8.02 -1.21
CA LEU A 201 -11.73 -7.12 -0.34
C LEU A 201 -11.38 -7.39 1.12
N ASN A 202 -11.08 -6.32 1.85
CA ASN A 202 -10.85 -6.38 3.29
C ASN A 202 -12.16 -6.05 4.02
N CYS A 203 -12.70 -7.04 4.75
CA CYS A 203 -13.88 -6.85 5.57
C CYS A 203 -13.46 -6.53 7.01
N HIS A 204 -13.73 -5.34 7.47
CA HIS A 204 -13.62 -5.01 8.88
C HIS A 204 -14.84 -5.55 9.61
N LYS A 205 -14.62 -6.41 10.60
CA LYS A 205 -15.66 -6.82 11.51
C LYS A 205 -16.06 -5.56 12.28
N GLY A 206 -17.22 -5.02 11.99
CA GLY A 206 -17.76 -3.92 12.76
C GLY A 206 -17.78 -4.34 14.25
N SER A 207 -17.28 -3.49 15.12
CA SER A 207 -17.52 -3.63 16.56
C SER A 207 -19.01 -3.48 16.77
N GLY A 208 -19.70 -4.60 16.88
CA GLY A 208 -21.05 -4.63 17.39
C GLY A 208 -21.01 -4.55 18.90
#